data_377c3e4b030aa6f777c767c4e235bef0
#
_entry.id   377c3e4b030aa6f777c767c4e235bef0
#
_cell.length_a   1.000
_cell.length_b   1.000
_cell.length_c   1.000
_cell.angle_alpha   90.00
_cell.angle_beta   90.00
_cell.angle_gamma   90.00
#
_symmetry.space_group_name_H-M   'P 1'
#
loop_
_entity.id
_entity.type
_entity.pdbx_description
1 polymer ?
#
loop_
_entity_poly.entity_id
_entity_poly.type
_entity_poly.pdbx_seq_one_letter_code
_entity_poly.pdbx_strand_id
1 'polypeptide(L)'
;MSVREFPTQQVLELACAAQRINGAYIKEDTPVYSDDGAFMYLKHANKLQMLCTLDPAYWTSDPKEAPMPLRVSPEDTLQAESIRSYYKRLLFSAIEGDNEFLTTINSILSSKMVKSNQLGYVACLPSVCARDQIQNNIKRAARQVDEGYLADIGSTVNDLDAEIISSIKSKNFEGWNIDAIINNKMVSWMNKTDLNLGPAVIVKAKVKDRNKHWKHQNDVTRLHYVKVAQ
;
A
#
# COMPACT_ATOMS: atom_id res chain seq x y z
N MET A 1 -28.77 -12.33 -11.48
CA MET A 1 -28.88 -11.42 -10.33
C MET A 1 -29.02 -10.01 -10.86
N SER A 2 -29.98 -9.24 -10.34
CA SER A 2 -30.15 -7.83 -10.70
C SER A 2 -28.95 -7.02 -10.19
N VAL A 3 -28.44 -6.08 -11.01
CA VAL A 3 -27.38 -5.17 -10.60
C VAL A 3 -27.96 -4.21 -9.55
N ARG A 4 -27.42 -4.23 -8.35
CA ARG A 4 -27.78 -3.30 -7.26
C ARG A 4 -26.83 -2.11 -7.28
N GLU A 5 -27.27 -0.98 -6.74
CA GLU A 5 -26.51 0.25 -6.65
C GLU A 5 -26.41 0.71 -5.19
N PHE A 6 -25.22 1.23 -4.81
CA PHE A 6 -24.91 1.67 -3.46
C PHE A 6 -24.24 3.04 -3.49
N PRO A 7 -24.41 3.89 -2.46
CA PRO A 7 -23.76 5.20 -2.39
C PRO A 7 -22.25 5.08 -2.47
N THR A 8 -21.61 5.81 -3.39
CA THR A 8 -20.17 5.72 -3.66
C THR A 8 -19.32 6.01 -2.43
N GLN A 9 -19.73 6.99 -1.60
CA GLN A 9 -19.00 7.33 -0.37
C GLN A 9 -19.02 6.16 0.61
N GLN A 10 -20.17 5.57 0.86
CA GLN A 10 -20.30 4.40 1.75
C GLN A 10 -19.46 3.22 1.26
N VAL A 11 -19.48 2.94 -0.05
CA VAL A 11 -18.69 1.85 -0.64
C VAL A 11 -17.20 2.06 -0.44
N LEU A 12 -16.72 3.30 -0.60
CA LEU A 12 -15.31 3.63 -0.44
C LEU A 12 -14.86 3.54 1.03
N GLU A 13 -15.70 4.00 1.97
CA GLU A 13 -15.48 3.85 3.40
C GLU A 13 -15.41 2.38 3.83
N LEU A 14 -16.32 1.55 3.31
CA LEU A 14 -16.29 0.11 3.55
C LEU A 14 -15.05 -0.57 2.94
N ALA A 15 -14.54 -0.09 1.80
CA ALA A 15 -13.30 -0.59 1.25
C ALA A 15 -12.09 -0.30 2.18
N CYS A 16 -12.05 0.89 2.79
CA CYS A 16 -11.04 1.25 3.78
C CYS A 16 -11.17 0.37 5.04
N ALA A 17 -12.39 0.20 5.57
CA ALA A 17 -12.65 -0.66 6.72
C ALA A 17 -12.26 -2.12 6.45
N ALA A 18 -12.59 -2.68 5.27
CA ALA A 18 -12.21 -4.03 4.89
C ALA A 18 -10.67 -4.20 4.83
N GLN A 19 -9.96 -3.23 4.26
CA GLN A 19 -8.51 -3.26 4.24
C GLN A 19 -7.89 -3.15 5.63
N ARG A 20 -8.41 -2.29 6.50
CA ARG A 20 -7.95 -2.16 7.89
C ARG A 20 -8.12 -3.46 8.66
N ILE A 21 -9.29 -4.10 8.57
CA ILE A 21 -9.59 -5.37 9.25
C ILE A 21 -8.72 -6.50 8.69
N ASN A 22 -8.57 -6.58 7.39
CA ASN A 22 -7.77 -7.62 6.74
C ASN A 22 -6.26 -7.37 6.81
N GLY A 23 -5.83 -6.14 7.10
CA GLY A 23 -4.42 -5.72 7.05
C GLY A 23 -3.88 -5.56 5.63
N ALA A 24 -4.63 -5.98 4.60
CA ALA A 24 -4.27 -5.90 3.19
C ALA A 24 -5.51 -6.07 2.30
N TYR A 25 -5.36 -5.83 0.99
CA TYR A 25 -6.36 -6.22 0.02
C TYR A 25 -6.31 -7.73 -0.23
N ILE A 26 -7.42 -8.41 0.03
CA ILE A 26 -7.63 -9.84 -0.22
C ILE A 26 -8.64 -9.97 -1.36
N LYS A 27 -8.21 -10.60 -2.46
CA LYS A 27 -9.03 -10.76 -3.66
C LYS A 27 -10.02 -11.93 -3.54
N GLU A 28 -9.58 -13.02 -2.92
CA GLU A 28 -10.30 -14.28 -2.76
C GLU A 28 -10.20 -14.74 -1.31
N ASP A 29 -11.22 -15.47 -0.86
CA ASP A 29 -11.24 -16.01 0.49
C ASP A 29 -10.00 -16.87 0.75
N THR A 30 -9.34 -16.64 1.86
CA THR A 30 -8.05 -17.27 2.19
C THR A 30 -8.14 -17.96 3.55
N PRO A 31 -7.91 -19.28 3.62
CA PRO A 31 -7.88 -19.99 4.89
C PRO A 31 -6.67 -19.58 5.72
N VAL A 32 -6.88 -19.42 7.01
CA VAL A 32 -5.83 -19.14 8.01
C VAL A 32 -5.66 -20.39 8.85
N TYR A 33 -4.41 -20.81 9.00
CA TYR A 33 -4.01 -21.99 9.78
C TYR A 33 -3.15 -21.56 10.97
N SER A 34 -3.20 -22.34 12.04
CA SER A 34 -2.28 -22.22 13.18
C SER A 34 -0.90 -22.79 12.84
N ASP A 35 0.08 -22.57 13.71
CA ASP A 35 1.47 -23.01 13.50
C ASP A 35 1.60 -24.55 13.40
N ASP A 36 0.66 -25.30 14.00
CA ASP A 36 0.53 -26.75 13.93
C ASP A 36 -0.25 -27.25 12.70
N GLY A 37 -0.68 -26.33 11.81
CA GLY A 37 -1.40 -26.62 10.58
C GLY A 37 -2.90 -26.85 10.73
N ALA A 38 -3.50 -26.62 11.90
CA ALA A 38 -4.93 -26.72 12.08
C ALA A 38 -5.65 -25.49 11.48
N PHE A 39 -6.79 -25.72 10.79
CA PHE A 39 -7.63 -24.64 10.29
C PHE A 39 -8.18 -23.80 11.44
N MET A 40 -8.00 -22.48 11.39
CA MET A 40 -8.50 -21.55 12.38
C MET A 40 -9.78 -20.83 11.91
N TYR A 41 -9.69 -20.12 10.80
CA TYR A 41 -10.80 -19.37 10.23
C TYR A 41 -10.57 -19.03 8.75
N LEU A 42 -11.63 -18.57 8.09
CA LEU A 42 -11.57 -18.07 6.72
C LEU A 42 -11.46 -16.55 6.74
N LYS A 43 -10.43 -16.03 6.12
CA LYS A 43 -10.24 -14.60 5.90
C LYS A 43 -10.93 -14.22 4.59
N HIS A 44 -12.07 -13.55 4.70
CA HIS A 44 -12.89 -13.25 3.54
C HIS A 44 -12.31 -12.15 2.65
N ALA A 45 -12.56 -12.27 1.35
CA ALA A 45 -12.23 -11.26 0.36
C ALA A 45 -12.86 -9.90 0.70
N ASN A 46 -12.10 -8.80 0.50
CA ASN A 46 -12.58 -7.46 0.81
C ASN A 46 -13.92 -7.15 0.11
N LYS A 47 -14.05 -7.52 -1.18
CA LYS A 47 -15.29 -7.35 -1.94
C LYS A 47 -16.47 -8.09 -1.30
N LEU A 48 -16.26 -9.32 -0.83
CA LEU A 48 -17.32 -10.13 -0.22
C LEU A 48 -17.77 -9.53 1.11
N GLN A 49 -16.84 -9.10 1.97
CA GLN A 49 -17.16 -8.41 3.23
C GLN A 49 -17.98 -7.15 2.99
N MET A 50 -17.61 -6.34 1.98
CA MET A 50 -18.37 -5.15 1.58
C MET A 50 -19.78 -5.51 1.12
N LEU A 51 -19.93 -6.50 0.25
CA LEU A 51 -21.22 -6.96 -0.25
C LEU A 51 -22.13 -7.42 0.88
N CYS A 52 -21.64 -8.27 1.78
CA CYS A 52 -22.45 -8.77 2.91
C CYS A 52 -22.83 -7.66 3.90
N THR A 53 -22.03 -6.60 3.98
CA THR A 53 -22.35 -5.42 4.80
C THR A 53 -23.41 -4.53 4.13
N LEU A 54 -23.32 -4.32 2.82
CA LEU A 54 -24.25 -3.49 2.04
C LEU A 54 -25.59 -4.19 1.81
N ASP A 55 -25.56 -5.50 1.74
CA ASP A 55 -26.71 -6.35 1.46
C ASP A 55 -26.58 -7.66 2.25
N PRO A 56 -27.08 -7.71 3.49
CA PRO A 56 -27.01 -8.92 4.32
C PRO A 56 -27.68 -10.16 3.67
N ALA A 57 -28.65 -9.95 2.78
CA ALA A 57 -29.30 -11.03 2.05
C ALA A 57 -28.44 -11.62 0.92
N TYR A 58 -27.26 -11.03 0.65
CA TYR A 58 -26.31 -11.57 -0.33
C TYR A 58 -25.73 -12.91 0.09
N TRP A 59 -25.52 -13.09 1.40
CA TRP A 59 -25.01 -14.35 1.96
C TRP A 59 -26.14 -15.37 2.09
N THR A 60 -26.08 -16.43 1.29
CA THR A 60 -27.13 -17.47 1.25
C THR A 60 -26.66 -18.81 1.84
N SER A 61 -25.38 -18.90 2.26
CA SER A 61 -24.78 -20.07 2.90
C SER A 61 -24.98 -20.06 4.43
N ASP A 62 -24.32 -20.95 5.16
CA ASP A 62 -24.43 -20.99 6.60
C ASP A 62 -24.15 -19.63 7.25
N PRO A 63 -25.08 -19.09 8.07
CA PRO A 63 -24.87 -17.80 8.75
C PRO A 63 -23.64 -17.75 9.65
N LYS A 64 -23.16 -18.91 10.13
CA LYS A 64 -21.95 -19.00 10.96
C LYS A 64 -20.65 -18.73 10.18
N GLU A 65 -20.70 -18.92 8.86
CA GLU A 65 -19.58 -18.67 7.96
C GLU A 65 -19.69 -17.29 7.30
N ALA A 66 -20.74 -16.52 7.57
CA ALA A 66 -20.93 -15.20 7.00
C ALA A 66 -19.84 -14.23 7.45
N PRO A 67 -19.31 -13.39 6.55
CA PRO A 67 -18.43 -12.30 6.95
C PRO A 67 -19.13 -11.40 7.97
N MET A 68 -18.41 -11.04 9.05
CA MET A 68 -18.96 -10.06 9.99
C MET A 68 -19.16 -8.71 9.29
N PRO A 69 -20.25 -8.00 9.57
CA PRO A 69 -20.48 -6.68 9.01
C PRO A 69 -19.36 -5.71 9.34
N LEU A 70 -18.87 -5.00 8.34
CA LEU A 70 -17.83 -4.01 8.49
C LEU A 70 -18.35 -2.80 9.27
N ARG A 71 -17.56 -2.34 10.21
CA ARG A 71 -17.80 -1.09 10.95
C ARG A 71 -16.82 -0.03 10.45
N VAL A 72 -17.37 1.04 9.89
CA VAL A 72 -16.60 2.20 9.44
C VAL A 72 -16.15 3.01 10.67
N SER A 73 -14.88 3.37 10.72
CA SER A 73 -14.31 4.28 11.72
C SER A 73 -14.11 5.68 11.12
N PRO A 74 -13.89 6.72 11.94
CA PRO A 74 -13.54 8.05 11.44
C PRO A 74 -12.30 8.07 10.55
N GLU A 75 -11.31 7.21 10.85
CA GLU A 75 -10.09 7.06 10.04
C GLU A 75 -10.40 6.49 8.65
N ASP A 76 -11.34 5.55 8.56
CA ASP A 76 -11.78 4.99 7.27
C ASP A 76 -12.43 6.08 6.40
N THR A 77 -13.23 6.97 7.00
CA THR A 77 -13.86 8.10 6.31
C THR A 77 -12.80 9.08 5.78
N LEU A 78 -11.82 9.46 6.62
CA LEU A 78 -10.71 10.33 6.21
C LEU A 78 -9.86 9.70 5.11
N GLN A 79 -9.59 8.40 5.19
CA GLN A 79 -8.88 7.68 4.16
C GLN A 79 -9.67 7.65 2.84
N ALA A 80 -10.97 7.42 2.89
CA ALA A 80 -11.86 7.43 1.72
C ALA A 80 -11.84 8.80 1.01
N GLU A 81 -11.91 9.90 1.76
CA GLU A 81 -11.80 11.26 1.22
C GLU A 81 -10.43 11.52 0.58
N SER A 82 -9.35 11.06 1.22
CA SER A 82 -7.98 11.15 0.69
C SER A 82 -7.85 10.39 -0.63
N ILE A 83 -8.38 9.16 -0.73
CA ILE A 83 -8.39 8.35 -1.96
C ILE A 83 -9.16 9.07 -3.07
N ARG A 84 -10.36 9.58 -2.78
CA ARG A 84 -11.16 10.32 -3.75
C ARG A 84 -10.42 11.55 -4.28
N SER A 85 -9.79 12.31 -3.38
CA SER A 85 -9.00 13.49 -3.72
C SER A 85 -7.76 13.15 -4.54
N TYR A 86 -7.11 12.02 -4.24
CA TYR A 86 -5.96 11.52 -4.99
C TYR A 86 -6.33 11.20 -6.44
N TYR A 87 -7.37 10.40 -6.67
CA TYR A 87 -7.80 10.04 -8.02
C TYR A 87 -8.37 11.20 -8.81
N LYS A 88 -9.07 12.13 -8.14
CA LYS A 88 -9.52 13.37 -8.78
C LYS A 88 -8.36 14.21 -9.34
N ARG A 89 -7.24 14.27 -8.64
CA ARG A 89 -6.03 14.96 -9.13
C ARG A 89 -5.37 14.24 -10.31
N LEU A 90 -5.43 12.90 -10.32
CA LEU A 90 -4.87 12.10 -11.42
C LEU A 90 -5.72 12.15 -12.71
N LEU A 91 -6.96 12.64 -12.65
CA LEU A 91 -7.84 12.75 -13.81
C LEU A 91 -7.18 13.56 -14.93
N PHE A 92 -6.49 14.65 -14.60
CA PHE A 92 -5.80 15.49 -15.59
C PHE A 92 -4.62 14.78 -16.25
N SER A 93 -3.93 13.90 -15.52
CA SER A 93 -2.84 13.08 -16.07
C SER A 93 -3.34 11.86 -16.85
N ALA A 94 -4.54 11.38 -16.59
CA ALA A 94 -5.14 10.25 -17.29
C ALA A 94 -5.64 10.61 -18.71
N ILE A 95 -5.92 11.89 -18.96
CA ILE A 95 -6.36 12.38 -20.27
C ILE A 95 -5.21 12.30 -21.30
N GLU A 96 -3.95 12.34 -20.84
CA GLU A 96 -2.75 12.26 -21.69
C GLU A 96 -2.23 10.83 -21.92
N GLY A 97 -2.79 9.83 -21.24
CA GLY A 97 -2.34 8.42 -21.33
C GLY A 97 -3.50 7.43 -21.35
N ASP A 98 -3.41 6.42 -22.21
CA ASP A 98 -4.38 5.31 -22.35
C ASP A 98 -4.39 4.40 -21.12
N ASN A 99 -4.87 4.89 -19.96
CA ASN A 99 -5.00 4.09 -18.75
C ASN A 99 -6.46 3.80 -18.44
N GLU A 100 -6.97 2.70 -19.02
CA GLU A 100 -8.36 2.24 -18.83
C GLU A 100 -8.75 2.09 -17.35
N PHE A 101 -7.81 1.64 -16.50
CA PHE A 101 -8.07 1.50 -15.06
C PHE A 101 -8.36 2.86 -14.43
N LEU A 102 -7.52 3.88 -14.67
CA LEU A 102 -7.73 5.22 -14.13
C LEU A 102 -9.02 5.86 -14.65
N THR A 103 -9.34 5.65 -15.92
CA THR A 103 -10.60 6.13 -16.53
C THR A 103 -11.80 5.49 -15.84
N THR A 104 -11.77 4.18 -15.66
CA THR A 104 -12.83 3.43 -14.97
C THR A 104 -13.00 3.90 -13.52
N ILE A 105 -11.91 4.01 -12.75
CA ILE A 105 -11.94 4.47 -11.37
C ILE A 105 -12.50 5.89 -11.26
N ASN A 106 -12.05 6.81 -12.11
CA ASN A 106 -12.55 8.18 -12.09
C ASN A 106 -14.05 8.25 -12.42
N SER A 107 -14.53 7.44 -13.37
CA SER A 107 -15.96 7.33 -13.67
C SER A 107 -16.74 6.84 -12.45
N ILE A 108 -16.28 5.79 -11.78
CA ILE A 108 -16.90 5.24 -10.56
C ILE A 108 -16.91 6.29 -9.44
N LEU A 109 -15.78 6.91 -9.12
CA LEU A 109 -15.65 7.85 -8.02
C LEU A 109 -16.36 9.20 -8.24
N SER A 110 -16.63 9.54 -9.51
CA SER A 110 -17.42 10.73 -9.90
C SER A 110 -18.93 10.48 -9.87
N SER A 111 -19.35 9.21 -9.92
CA SER A 111 -20.76 8.85 -9.79
C SER A 111 -21.22 8.94 -8.34
N LYS A 112 -22.50 9.25 -8.12
CA LYS A 112 -23.14 9.18 -6.79
C LYS A 112 -23.35 7.75 -6.31
N MET A 113 -23.47 6.80 -7.24
CA MET A 113 -23.79 5.41 -6.97
C MET A 113 -22.78 4.48 -7.65
N VAL A 114 -22.46 3.38 -6.99
CA VAL A 114 -21.60 2.29 -7.50
C VAL A 114 -22.45 1.05 -7.70
N LYS A 115 -22.31 0.42 -8.85
CA LYS A 115 -22.97 -0.85 -9.17
C LYS A 115 -22.27 -2.02 -8.49
N SER A 116 -23.04 -3.05 -8.11
CA SER A 116 -22.51 -4.25 -7.43
C SER A 116 -21.41 -4.97 -8.21
N ASN A 117 -21.42 -4.92 -9.56
CA ASN A 117 -20.35 -5.46 -10.40
C ASN A 117 -19.06 -4.61 -10.40
N GLN A 118 -19.12 -3.36 -9.96
CA GLN A 118 -17.99 -2.44 -9.86
C GLN A 118 -17.28 -2.47 -8.48
N LEU A 119 -17.87 -3.13 -7.48
CA LEU A 119 -17.33 -3.17 -6.11
C LEU A 119 -15.90 -3.71 -6.04
N GLY A 120 -15.52 -4.63 -6.95
CA GLY A 120 -14.15 -5.13 -7.02
C GLY A 120 -13.11 -4.05 -7.31
N TYR A 121 -13.44 -3.07 -8.15
CA TYR A 121 -12.59 -1.91 -8.41
C TYR A 121 -12.42 -1.04 -7.15
N VAL A 122 -13.51 -0.77 -6.44
CA VAL A 122 -13.46 0.06 -5.23
C VAL A 122 -12.76 -0.65 -4.09
N ALA A 123 -12.97 -1.97 -3.93
CA ALA A 123 -12.37 -2.77 -2.87
C ALA A 123 -10.83 -2.78 -2.89
N CYS A 124 -10.19 -2.64 -4.06
CA CYS A 124 -8.73 -2.60 -4.17
C CYS A 124 -8.13 -1.18 -4.00
N LEU A 125 -8.95 -0.11 -4.07
CA LEU A 125 -8.45 1.26 -4.12
C LEU A 125 -7.58 1.67 -2.92
N PRO A 126 -7.90 1.33 -1.66
CA PRO A 126 -7.06 1.70 -0.53
C PRO A 126 -5.63 1.15 -0.68
N SER A 127 -5.49 -0.12 -1.12
CA SER A 127 -4.20 -0.77 -1.35
C SER A 127 -3.45 -0.19 -2.55
N VAL A 128 -4.15 0.06 -3.65
CA VAL A 128 -3.56 0.64 -4.87
C VAL A 128 -3.10 2.07 -4.59
N CYS A 129 -3.93 2.90 -3.95
CA CYS A 129 -3.61 4.28 -3.61
C CYS A 129 -2.37 4.37 -2.70
N ALA A 130 -2.30 3.55 -1.66
CA ALA A 130 -1.15 3.50 -0.76
C ALA A 130 0.15 3.14 -1.51
N ARG A 131 0.09 2.10 -2.35
CA ARG A 131 1.22 1.69 -3.19
C ARG A 131 1.66 2.80 -4.15
N ASP A 132 0.71 3.46 -4.81
CA ASP A 132 1.01 4.52 -5.77
C ASP A 132 1.59 5.76 -5.08
N GLN A 133 1.11 6.10 -3.87
CA GLN A 133 1.69 7.18 -3.07
C GLN A 133 3.16 6.89 -2.72
N ILE A 134 3.47 5.68 -2.26
CA ILE A 134 4.85 5.26 -1.99
C ILE A 134 5.71 5.40 -3.25
N GLN A 135 5.25 4.87 -4.39
CA GLN A 135 5.99 4.96 -5.65
C GLN A 135 6.21 6.41 -6.10
N ASN A 136 5.23 7.28 -5.91
CA ASN A 136 5.36 8.70 -6.24
C ASN A 136 6.34 9.42 -5.30
N ASN A 137 6.39 9.06 -4.02
CA ASN A 137 7.37 9.58 -3.08
C ASN A 137 8.79 9.18 -3.49
N ILE A 138 9.02 7.89 -3.79
CA ILE A 138 10.32 7.40 -4.29
C ILE A 138 10.70 8.14 -5.59
N LYS A 139 9.76 8.27 -6.54
CA LYS A 139 10.02 8.98 -7.81
C LYS A 139 10.38 10.46 -7.61
N ARG A 140 9.70 11.12 -6.65
CA ARG A 140 10.00 12.52 -6.30
C ARG A 140 11.37 12.62 -5.67
N ALA A 141 11.66 11.78 -4.70
CA ALA A 141 12.96 11.72 -4.04
C ALA A 141 14.10 11.46 -5.05
N ALA A 142 13.91 10.47 -5.93
CA ALA A 142 14.88 10.13 -6.97
C ALA A 142 15.21 11.29 -7.94
N ARG A 143 14.31 12.26 -8.12
CA ARG A 143 14.55 13.45 -8.95
C ARG A 143 15.30 14.57 -8.22
N GLN A 144 15.37 14.50 -6.90
CA GLN A 144 15.95 15.55 -6.05
C GLN A 144 17.34 15.18 -5.49
N VAL A 145 17.71 13.90 -5.58
CA VAL A 145 19.04 13.45 -5.10
C VAL A 145 20.11 13.73 -6.14
N ASP A 146 21.34 13.95 -5.64
CA ASP A 146 22.51 14.11 -6.48
C ASP A 146 22.96 12.78 -7.08
N GLU A 147 23.62 12.84 -8.24
CA GLU A 147 24.29 11.68 -8.83
C GLU A 147 25.42 11.15 -7.93
N GLY A 148 25.71 9.86 -8.06
CA GLY A 148 26.76 9.17 -7.34
C GLY A 148 26.30 8.49 -6.05
N TYR A 149 27.26 7.90 -5.35
CA TYR A 149 27.02 7.02 -4.21
C TYR A 149 27.39 7.67 -2.89
N LEU A 150 26.81 7.18 -1.79
CA LEU A 150 27.05 7.70 -0.44
C LEU A 150 28.51 7.53 0.01
N ALA A 151 29.07 6.32 -0.21
CA ALA A 151 30.43 5.99 0.21
C ALA A 151 30.94 4.74 -0.54
N ASP A 152 32.23 4.41 -0.40
CA ASP A 152 32.86 3.27 -1.07
C ASP A 152 32.38 1.92 -0.53
N ILE A 153 32.35 0.90 -1.41
CA ILE A 153 31.99 -0.47 -1.05
C ILE A 153 32.93 -0.98 0.06
N GLY A 154 32.33 -1.57 1.10
CA GLY A 154 33.06 -2.08 2.26
C GLY A 154 33.26 -1.05 3.36
N SER A 155 33.09 0.26 3.10
CA SER A 155 33.19 1.29 4.12
C SER A 155 32.09 1.19 5.18
N THR A 156 32.39 1.67 6.38
CA THR A 156 31.42 1.82 7.47
C THR A 156 31.02 3.27 7.55
N VAL A 157 29.72 3.51 7.67
CA VAL A 157 29.13 4.84 7.91
C VAL A 157 28.47 4.86 9.28
N ASN A 158 28.57 5.97 10.00
CA ASN A 158 28.04 6.11 11.35
C ASN A 158 27.39 7.48 11.50
N ASP A 159 26.36 7.54 12.36
CA ASP A 159 25.70 8.74 12.86
C ASP A 159 25.27 9.68 11.71
N LEU A 160 24.58 9.14 10.72
CA LEU A 160 24.08 9.88 9.57
C LEU A 160 22.59 10.14 9.68
N ASP A 161 22.19 11.38 9.48
CA ASP A 161 20.80 11.75 9.32
C ASP A 161 20.25 11.15 8.03
N ALA A 162 19.09 10.54 8.13
CA ALA A 162 18.39 9.89 7.03
C ALA A 162 16.92 10.34 6.97
N GLU A 163 16.40 10.44 5.78
CA GLU A 163 14.95 10.59 5.51
C GLU A 163 14.43 9.29 4.92
N ILE A 164 13.64 8.54 5.69
CA ILE A 164 13.01 7.30 5.22
C ILE A 164 11.87 7.67 4.26
N ILE A 165 12.00 7.27 3.00
CA ILE A 165 11.03 7.59 1.94
C ILE A 165 10.13 6.42 1.56
N SER A 166 10.54 5.19 1.93
CA SER A 166 9.80 3.97 1.66
C SER A 166 10.14 2.89 2.67
N SER A 167 9.11 2.16 3.11
CA SER A 167 9.23 0.93 3.89
C SER A 167 8.19 -0.06 3.36
N ILE A 168 8.63 -1.08 2.63
CA ILE A 168 7.76 -2.01 1.91
C ILE A 168 8.10 -3.44 2.31
N LYS A 169 7.09 -4.19 2.80
CA LYS A 169 7.28 -5.61 3.13
C LYS A 169 7.76 -6.40 1.92
N SER A 170 8.84 -7.14 2.08
CA SER A 170 9.39 -7.98 1.03
C SER A 170 8.44 -9.15 0.75
N LYS A 171 8.33 -9.52 -0.54
CA LYS A 171 7.54 -10.68 -0.97
C LYS A 171 8.31 -12.00 -0.86
N ASN A 172 9.64 -11.92 -0.95
CA ASN A 172 10.51 -13.09 -1.11
C ASN A 172 11.32 -13.40 0.15
N PHE A 173 11.38 -12.47 1.09
CA PHE A 173 12.19 -12.59 2.30
C PHE A 173 11.42 -12.06 3.50
N GLU A 174 11.70 -12.59 4.67
CA GLU A 174 11.20 -12.05 5.92
C GLU A 174 11.87 -10.71 6.20
N GLY A 175 11.10 -9.63 6.17
CA GLY A 175 11.57 -8.26 6.41
C GLY A 175 11.00 -7.22 5.44
N TRP A 176 11.57 -6.03 5.50
CA TRP A 176 11.10 -4.81 4.85
C TRP A 176 12.22 -4.21 4.00
N ASN A 177 11.91 -3.86 2.76
CA ASN A 177 12.79 -3.09 1.90
C ASN A 177 12.62 -1.62 2.24
N ILE A 178 13.70 -0.99 2.66
CA ILE A 178 13.74 0.42 3.04
C ILE A 178 14.49 1.19 1.97
N ASP A 179 13.91 2.32 1.54
CA ASP A 179 14.62 3.34 0.76
C ASP A 179 14.67 4.63 1.57
N ALA A 180 15.81 5.30 1.55
CA ALA A 180 16.04 6.55 2.27
C ALA A 180 16.97 7.48 1.50
N ILE A 181 17.02 8.74 1.94
CA ILE A 181 17.98 9.74 1.49
C ILE A 181 18.94 10.02 2.64
N ILE A 182 20.24 9.97 2.36
CA ILE A 182 21.34 10.34 3.26
C ILE A 182 22.31 11.24 2.50
N ASN A 183 22.62 12.42 3.02
CA ASN A 183 23.53 13.39 2.38
C ASN A 183 23.17 13.63 0.91
N ASN A 184 21.89 13.80 0.63
CA ASN A 184 21.31 13.97 -0.71
C ASN A 184 21.64 12.82 -1.70
N LYS A 185 21.93 11.60 -1.20
CA LYS A 185 22.13 10.37 -1.97
C LYS A 185 21.08 9.34 -1.63
N MET A 186 20.67 8.57 -2.63
CA MET A 186 19.72 7.48 -2.43
C MET A 186 20.42 6.25 -1.83
N VAL A 187 19.84 5.71 -0.78
CA VAL A 187 20.31 4.49 -0.12
C VAL A 187 19.17 3.49 0.03
N SER A 188 19.51 2.20 0.09
CA SER A 188 18.55 1.14 0.35
C SER A 188 19.10 0.03 1.21
N TRP A 189 18.26 -0.62 2.01
CA TRP A 189 18.63 -1.81 2.78
C TRP A 189 17.40 -2.66 3.10
N MET A 190 17.65 -3.86 3.62
CA MET A 190 16.61 -4.71 4.18
C MET A 190 16.63 -4.60 5.70
N ASN A 191 15.47 -4.34 6.31
CA ASN A 191 15.26 -4.27 7.74
C ASN A 191 14.34 -5.39 8.22
N LYS A 192 14.51 -5.84 9.46
CA LYS A 192 13.66 -6.90 10.05
C LYS A 192 12.26 -6.41 10.39
N THR A 193 12.14 -5.15 10.76
CA THR A 193 10.88 -4.51 11.17
C THR A 193 10.51 -3.40 10.20
N ASP A 194 9.24 -3.02 10.19
CA ASP A 194 8.77 -1.80 9.53
C ASP A 194 9.42 -0.57 10.16
N LEU A 195 9.68 0.45 9.35
CA LEU A 195 10.17 1.74 9.82
C LEU A 195 9.17 2.83 9.44
N ASN A 196 9.02 3.82 10.34
CA ASN A 196 8.21 4.98 10.04
C ASN A 196 8.84 5.80 8.92
N LEU A 197 8.01 6.39 8.06
CA LEU A 197 8.48 7.36 7.06
C LEU A 197 8.89 8.66 7.76
N GLY A 198 9.92 9.33 7.24
CA GLY A 198 10.42 10.58 7.76
C GLY A 198 11.81 10.47 8.38
N PRO A 199 12.18 11.41 9.27
CA PRO A 199 13.53 11.51 9.82
C PRO A 199 13.90 10.31 10.69
N ALA A 200 15.14 9.86 10.52
CA ALA A 200 15.78 8.79 11.29
C ALA A 200 17.27 9.01 11.37
N VAL A 201 17.97 8.32 12.26
CA VAL A 201 19.42 8.34 12.34
C VAL A 201 19.97 6.94 12.05
N ILE A 202 20.85 6.84 11.07
CA ILE A 202 21.66 5.63 10.83
C ILE A 202 22.83 5.64 11.78
N VAL A 203 22.68 5.00 12.92
CA VAL A 203 23.71 4.90 13.94
C VAL A 203 24.96 4.19 13.40
N LYS A 204 24.75 3.13 12.62
CA LYS A 204 25.83 2.38 11.97
C LYS A 204 25.31 1.60 10.79
N ALA A 205 26.07 1.60 9.70
CA ALA A 205 25.85 0.71 8.57
C ALA A 205 27.15 0.40 7.84
N LYS A 206 27.19 -0.65 7.02
CA LYS A 206 28.27 -0.95 6.11
C LYS A 206 27.77 -0.90 4.67
N VAL A 207 28.55 -0.28 3.80
CA VAL A 207 28.24 -0.26 2.36
C VAL A 207 28.46 -1.65 1.79
N LYS A 208 27.40 -2.26 1.27
CA LYS A 208 27.44 -3.59 0.68
C LYS A 208 27.82 -3.51 -0.80
N ASP A 209 27.20 -2.57 -1.51
CA ASP A 209 27.15 -2.60 -2.96
C ASP A 209 26.67 -1.23 -3.50
N ARG A 210 26.91 -0.98 -4.78
CA ARG A 210 26.54 0.22 -5.52
C ARG A 210 25.81 -0.19 -6.77
N ASN A 211 24.54 0.23 -6.91
CA ASN A 211 23.66 -0.18 -7.99
C ASN A 211 22.92 1.00 -8.60
N LYS A 212 22.27 0.75 -9.73
CA LYS A 212 21.22 1.62 -10.25
C LYS A 212 19.87 1.18 -9.68
N HIS A 213 19.02 2.14 -9.30
CA HIS A 213 17.66 1.82 -8.92
C HIS A 213 16.93 1.18 -10.12
N TRP A 214 16.38 -0.01 -9.94
CA TRP A 214 15.81 -0.82 -11.02
C TRP A 214 14.77 -0.09 -11.88
N LYS A 215 14.03 0.87 -11.31
CA LYS A 215 12.95 1.60 -11.98
C LYS A 215 13.34 3.03 -12.38
N HIS A 216 14.10 3.72 -11.54
CA HIS A 216 14.39 5.15 -11.71
C HIS A 216 15.78 5.44 -12.25
N GLN A 217 16.63 4.42 -12.34
CA GLN A 217 18.01 4.47 -12.86
C GLN A 217 18.96 5.40 -12.08
N ASN A 218 18.53 5.92 -10.91
CA ASN A 218 19.40 6.68 -10.02
C ASN A 218 20.45 5.77 -9.38
N ASP A 219 21.58 6.38 -9.00
CA ASP A 219 22.59 5.72 -8.20
C ASP A 219 22.04 5.41 -6.80
N VAL A 220 22.18 4.18 -6.35
CA VAL A 220 21.73 3.71 -5.03
C VAL A 220 22.85 2.98 -4.31
N THR A 221 23.18 3.42 -3.10
CA THR A 221 24.08 2.72 -2.21
C THR A 221 23.30 1.71 -1.39
N ARG A 222 23.60 0.41 -1.54
CA ARG A 222 23.02 -0.63 -0.70
C ARG A 222 23.79 -0.80 0.59
N LEU A 223 23.04 -0.74 1.69
CA LEU A 223 23.58 -0.89 3.04
C LEU A 223 23.23 -2.27 3.61
N HIS A 224 24.07 -2.73 4.55
CA HIS A 224 23.79 -3.89 5.39
C HIS A 224 24.27 -3.65 6.82
N TYR A 225 23.83 -4.52 7.76
CA TYR A 225 24.07 -4.36 9.20
C TYR A 225 23.63 -2.99 9.72
N VAL A 226 22.52 -2.49 9.18
CA VAL A 226 22.02 -1.16 9.50
C VAL A 226 21.42 -1.16 10.91
N LYS A 227 21.87 -0.22 11.74
CA LYS A 227 21.27 0.12 13.02
C LYS A 227 20.63 1.49 12.89
N VAL A 228 19.30 1.55 13.11
CA VAL A 228 18.51 2.77 12.98
C VAL A 228 18.02 3.17 14.36
N ALA A 229 18.08 4.48 14.68
CA ALA A 229 17.34 5.13 15.75
C ALA A 229 16.21 5.98 15.13
N GLN A 230 14.98 5.78 15.61
CA GLN A 230 13.80 6.55 15.25
C GLN A 230 13.11 7.05 16.52
#